data_ba54ed66c0c7b686565e766fc3602b95
#
_entry.id   ba54ed66c0c7b686565e766fc3602b95
#
_cell.length_a   1.000
_cell.length_b   1.000
_cell.length_c   1.000
_cell.angle_alpha   90.00
_cell.angle_beta   90.00
_cell.angle_gamma   90.00
#
_symmetry.space_group_name_H-M   'P 1'
#
loop_
_entity.id
_entity.type
_entity.pdbx_description
1 polymer ?
#
loop_
_entity_poly.entity_id
_entity_poly.type
_entity_poly.pdbx_seq_one_letter_code
_entity_poly.pdbx_strand_id
1 'polypeptide(L)'
;MPSTNAITNITDIDELFARIEEYLTPEQVAFVRKAYELAAKAHAAQTRKSGEPYIIHPIGVVSILVGLQMDDKTLAAAFLHDVVEDTDYKLDYIKEQFGTVVANLVDGVTKLGKIEYISKEDRQIENYRKMFLAMARDIRVVLIKLADRLHNMRTMKYMPVHKQQSISRETLEIYAPLAHRLGIYTIKWELEDLAFRYMEPDIYYDLVEQVKIKRREREDMINEAMITLKDAVEKAGIRCEIQGRPKNFYSIHKKMLRDHKQLSEIYDLLAIRVLVDTVKDCYGTLGIVHSMWRPIPGRFKDYIGTPKPNMYQSLHTTVIGADGIPFEVQIRTERMDAVAERGIAAHWRYKGVNQGAQTSEVWLGRLRELLEDTTHSLAQRFDAKPASGEIFVFTPNGDLRKLPEGASLLDFAFDIHTSLGSTCVGGKVK
;
A
#
# COMPACT_ATOMS: atom_id res chain seq x y z
N MET A 1 11.88 5.84 -20.71
CA MET A 1 10.52 5.28 -20.86
C MET A 1 9.76 5.51 -19.56
N PRO A 2 8.46 5.90 -19.55
CA PRO A 2 7.69 5.92 -18.33
C PRO A 2 7.62 4.50 -17.77
N SER A 3 7.79 4.36 -16.46
CA SER A 3 7.66 3.06 -15.78
C SER A 3 6.25 2.53 -16.04
N THR A 4 6.13 1.37 -16.65
CA THR A 4 4.89 0.67 -16.96
C THR A 4 4.02 0.32 -15.72
N ASN A 5 4.47 0.67 -14.51
CA ASN A 5 3.84 0.33 -13.24
C ASN A 5 3.39 1.55 -12.40
N ALA A 6 3.34 2.76 -12.97
CA ALA A 6 2.68 3.86 -12.29
C ALA A 6 1.17 3.60 -12.31
N ILE A 7 0.51 3.65 -11.13
CA ILE A 7 -0.95 3.62 -11.06
C ILE A 7 -1.47 4.78 -11.91
N THR A 8 -2.12 4.44 -13.03
CA THR A 8 -2.57 5.42 -14.03
C THR A 8 -3.57 6.37 -13.36
N ASN A 9 -3.40 7.66 -13.55
CA ASN A 9 -4.38 8.65 -13.08
C ASN A 9 -5.42 8.85 -14.17
N ILE A 10 -6.42 7.98 -14.23
CA ILE A 10 -7.52 8.08 -15.18
C ILE A 10 -8.50 9.12 -14.63
N THR A 11 -8.76 10.15 -15.40
CA THR A 11 -9.74 11.21 -15.09
C THR A 11 -10.95 11.15 -15.99
N ASP A 12 -10.84 10.46 -17.11
CA ASP A 12 -11.94 10.19 -18.03
C ASP A 12 -12.74 8.96 -17.55
N ILE A 13 -14.06 9.14 -17.45
CA ILE A 13 -14.93 8.10 -16.90
C ILE A 13 -15.11 6.91 -17.85
N ASP A 14 -15.12 7.14 -19.16
CA ASP A 14 -15.31 6.09 -20.14
C ASP A 14 -14.04 5.23 -20.23
N GLU A 15 -12.85 5.83 -20.17
CA GLU A 15 -11.58 5.11 -20.04
C GLU A 15 -11.55 4.28 -18.75
N LEU A 16 -12.03 4.85 -17.63
CA LEU A 16 -12.08 4.14 -16.35
C LEU A 16 -12.98 2.89 -16.43
N PHE A 17 -14.19 3.02 -17.02
CA PHE A 17 -15.08 1.88 -17.16
C PHE A 17 -14.55 0.84 -18.15
N ALA A 18 -13.88 1.25 -19.22
CA ALA A 18 -13.20 0.30 -20.12
C ALA A 18 -12.17 -0.57 -19.37
N ARG A 19 -11.43 0.02 -18.45
CA ARG A 19 -10.49 -0.74 -17.59
C ARG A 19 -11.18 -1.66 -16.59
N ILE A 20 -12.33 -1.26 -16.04
CA ILE A 20 -13.13 -2.09 -15.13
C ILE A 20 -13.70 -3.30 -15.88
N GLU A 21 -14.14 -3.12 -17.12
CA GLU A 21 -14.68 -4.16 -17.99
C GLU A 21 -13.65 -5.24 -18.36
N GLU A 22 -12.33 -4.94 -18.27
CA GLU A 22 -11.27 -5.93 -18.52
C GLU A 22 -11.28 -7.09 -17.49
N TYR A 23 -11.88 -6.90 -16.30
CA TYR A 23 -11.78 -7.90 -15.22
C TYR A 23 -13.05 -8.13 -14.38
N LEU A 24 -14.09 -7.30 -14.51
CA LEU A 24 -15.38 -7.50 -13.85
C LEU A 24 -16.43 -7.99 -14.86
N THR A 25 -17.45 -8.70 -14.35
CA THR A 25 -18.58 -9.12 -15.18
C THR A 25 -19.50 -7.94 -15.53
N PRO A 26 -20.30 -8.03 -16.60
CA PRO A 26 -21.23 -6.95 -16.97
C PRO A 26 -22.17 -6.51 -15.85
N GLU A 27 -22.65 -7.45 -15.01
CA GLU A 27 -23.52 -7.16 -13.87
C GLU A 27 -22.76 -6.36 -12.79
N GLN A 28 -21.49 -6.73 -12.53
CA GLN A 28 -20.63 -6.01 -11.59
C GLN A 28 -20.29 -4.60 -12.10
N VAL A 29 -20.02 -4.46 -13.40
CA VAL A 29 -19.80 -3.15 -14.04
C VAL A 29 -21.03 -2.27 -13.89
N ALA A 30 -22.24 -2.79 -14.19
CA ALA A 30 -23.49 -2.06 -14.01
C ALA A 30 -23.71 -1.62 -12.56
N PHE A 31 -23.33 -2.47 -11.58
CA PHE A 31 -23.39 -2.14 -10.16
C PHE A 31 -22.46 -0.98 -9.79
N VAL A 32 -21.23 -0.98 -10.28
CA VAL A 32 -20.27 0.10 -10.06
C VAL A 32 -20.72 1.39 -10.75
N ARG A 33 -21.29 1.30 -11.96
CA ARG A 33 -21.84 2.44 -12.71
C ARG A 33 -22.99 3.10 -11.96
N LYS A 34 -23.88 2.34 -11.36
CA LYS A 34 -24.95 2.86 -10.47
C LYS A 34 -24.37 3.68 -9.31
N ALA A 35 -23.25 3.24 -8.71
CA ALA A 35 -22.59 3.95 -7.63
C ALA A 35 -21.96 5.29 -8.11
N TYR A 36 -21.33 5.28 -9.28
CA TYR A 36 -20.83 6.49 -9.93
C TYR A 36 -21.94 7.50 -10.20
N GLU A 37 -23.06 7.08 -10.78
CA GLU A 37 -24.21 7.94 -11.10
C GLU A 37 -24.78 8.61 -9.85
N LEU A 38 -24.89 7.86 -8.75
CA LEU A 38 -25.31 8.42 -7.47
C LEU A 38 -24.29 9.45 -6.93
N ALA A 39 -23.00 9.12 -6.96
CA ALA A 39 -21.95 10.04 -6.51
C ALA A 39 -21.90 11.33 -7.37
N ALA A 40 -22.00 11.19 -8.70
CA ALA A 40 -22.05 12.34 -9.61
C ALA A 40 -23.26 13.24 -9.33
N LYS A 41 -24.42 12.65 -9.08
CA LYS A 41 -25.63 13.40 -8.69
C LYS A 41 -25.49 14.08 -7.34
N ALA A 42 -24.95 13.36 -6.35
CA ALA A 42 -24.80 13.86 -4.98
C ALA A 42 -23.84 15.06 -4.90
N HIS A 43 -22.77 15.04 -5.68
CA HIS A 43 -21.76 16.08 -5.72
C HIS A 43 -21.91 17.11 -6.87
N ALA A 44 -23.05 17.12 -7.59
CA ALA A 44 -23.25 17.93 -8.78
C ALA A 44 -23.02 19.44 -8.57
N ALA A 45 -23.34 19.96 -7.38
CA ALA A 45 -23.17 21.38 -7.04
C ALA A 45 -21.83 21.69 -6.34
N GLN A 46 -20.96 20.70 -6.13
CA GLN A 46 -19.73 20.85 -5.37
C GLN A 46 -18.52 20.97 -6.30
N THR A 47 -17.56 21.81 -5.92
CA THR A 47 -16.28 21.98 -6.60
C THR A 47 -15.13 21.80 -5.63
N ARG A 48 -14.01 21.30 -6.14
CA ARG A 48 -12.75 21.22 -5.40
C ARG A 48 -12.05 22.56 -5.30
N LYS A 49 -11.02 22.66 -4.47
CA LYS A 49 -10.16 23.87 -4.40
C LYS A 49 -9.42 24.17 -5.70
N SER A 50 -9.29 23.20 -6.59
CA SER A 50 -8.77 23.39 -7.95
C SER A 50 -9.75 24.12 -8.88
N GLY A 51 -11.02 24.25 -8.50
CA GLY A 51 -12.13 24.73 -9.34
C GLY A 51 -12.80 23.64 -10.19
N GLU A 52 -12.29 22.42 -10.18
CA GLU A 52 -12.86 21.27 -10.89
C GLU A 52 -14.08 20.71 -10.18
N PRO A 53 -15.03 20.05 -10.90
CA PRO A 53 -16.14 19.33 -10.29
C PRO A 53 -15.67 18.32 -9.26
N TYR A 54 -16.38 18.19 -8.12
CA TYR A 54 -15.97 17.32 -7.02
C TYR A 54 -15.83 15.85 -7.43
N ILE A 55 -16.67 15.38 -8.37
CA ILE A 55 -16.69 13.98 -8.84
C ILE A 55 -15.35 13.49 -9.39
N ILE A 56 -14.46 14.38 -9.83
CA ILE A 56 -13.09 14.02 -10.27
C ILE A 56 -12.30 13.33 -9.15
N HIS A 57 -12.62 13.65 -7.87
CA HIS A 57 -11.97 13.00 -6.75
C HIS A 57 -12.36 11.53 -6.61
N PRO A 58 -13.63 11.15 -6.47
CA PRO A 58 -14.03 9.75 -6.48
C PRO A 58 -13.54 8.98 -7.73
N ILE A 59 -13.57 9.59 -8.92
CA ILE A 59 -13.02 8.99 -10.14
C ILE A 59 -11.54 8.66 -9.95
N GLY A 60 -10.74 9.60 -9.44
CA GLY A 60 -9.31 9.40 -9.20
C GLY A 60 -9.03 8.34 -8.13
N VAL A 61 -9.84 8.28 -7.05
CA VAL A 61 -9.75 7.23 -6.01
C VAL A 61 -10.05 5.85 -6.61
N VAL A 62 -11.12 5.73 -7.39
CA VAL A 62 -11.48 4.48 -8.07
C VAL A 62 -10.43 4.07 -9.09
N SER A 63 -9.86 5.02 -9.86
CA SER A 63 -8.75 4.76 -10.80
C SER A 63 -7.56 4.08 -10.10
N ILE A 64 -7.19 4.53 -8.89
CA ILE A 64 -6.13 3.91 -8.09
C ILE A 64 -6.51 2.47 -7.72
N LEU A 65 -7.75 2.23 -7.29
CA LEU A 65 -8.24 0.92 -6.88
C LEU A 65 -8.41 -0.05 -8.07
N VAL A 66 -8.74 0.47 -9.26
CA VAL A 66 -8.73 -0.30 -10.52
C VAL A 66 -7.32 -0.78 -10.85
N GLY A 67 -6.30 0.04 -10.65
CA GLY A 67 -4.90 -0.37 -10.75
C GLY A 67 -4.52 -1.52 -9.80
N LEU A 68 -5.19 -1.62 -8.65
CA LEU A 68 -5.09 -2.75 -7.71
C LEU A 68 -6.02 -3.93 -8.06
N GLN A 69 -6.89 -3.81 -9.06
CA GLN A 69 -7.89 -4.79 -9.49
C GLN A 69 -8.88 -5.18 -8.37
N MET A 70 -9.43 -4.18 -7.67
CA MET A 70 -10.38 -4.40 -6.57
C MET A 70 -11.76 -4.82 -7.05
N ASP A 71 -12.53 -5.47 -6.16
CA ASP A 71 -13.87 -5.97 -6.43
C ASP A 71 -14.92 -4.84 -6.63
N ASP A 72 -16.06 -5.18 -7.21
CA ASP A 72 -17.19 -4.30 -7.49
C ASP A 72 -17.69 -3.54 -6.26
N LYS A 73 -17.76 -4.20 -5.11
CA LYS A 73 -18.23 -3.59 -3.85
C LYS A 73 -17.26 -2.57 -3.30
N THR A 74 -15.96 -2.83 -3.44
CA THR A 74 -14.92 -1.88 -3.07
C THR A 74 -14.94 -0.65 -3.96
N LEU A 75 -15.06 -0.85 -5.29
CA LEU A 75 -15.14 0.26 -6.25
C LEU A 75 -16.41 1.10 -6.03
N ALA A 76 -17.56 0.45 -5.78
CA ALA A 76 -18.80 1.14 -5.46
C ALA A 76 -18.68 1.95 -4.16
N ALA A 77 -18.10 1.37 -3.10
CA ALA A 77 -17.87 2.07 -1.85
C ALA A 77 -16.89 3.25 -2.03
N ALA A 78 -15.89 3.12 -2.90
CA ALA A 78 -14.95 4.19 -3.21
C ALA A 78 -15.60 5.37 -3.98
N PHE A 79 -16.57 5.12 -4.87
CA PHE A 79 -17.35 6.20 -5.45
C PHE A 79 -18.21 6.92 -4.41
N LEU A 80 -18.70 6.19 -3.41
CA LEU A 80 -19.68 6.67 -2.43
C LEU A 80 -19.05 7.16 -1.09
N HIS A 81 -17.72 7.09 -0.94
CA HIS A 81 -17.07 7.28 0.35
C HIS A 81 -17.32 8.67 0.99
N ASP A 82 -17.41 9.72 0.17
CA ASP A 82 -17.68 11.09 0.62
C ASP A 82 -19.16 11.46 0.56
N VAL A 83 -20.02 10.65 -0.09
CA VAL A 83 -21.44 10.98 -0.28
C VAL A 83 -22.16 11.13 1.07
N VAL A 84 -21.89 10.24 2.04
CA VAL A 84 -22.53 10.29 3.35
C VAL A 84 -21.95 11.40 4.24
N GLU A 85 -20.70 11.79 4.02
CA GLU A 85 -20.03 12.81 4.82
C GLU A 85 -20.33 14.24 4.33
N ASP A 86 -20.34 14.44 3.01
CA ASP A 86 -20.36 15.76 2.38
C ASP A 86 -21.70 16.11 1.73
N THR A 87 -22.73 15.24 1.84
CA THR A 87 -24.04 15.47 1.25
C THR A 87 -25.19 15.06 2.21
N ASP A 88 -26.44 15.28 1.79
CA ASP A 88 -27.64 14.95 2.58
C ASP A 88 -28.00 13.45 2.60
N TYR A 89 -27.33 12.63 1.79
CA TYR A 89 -27.57 11.18 1.74
C TYR A 89 -27.15 10.51 3.04
N LYS A 90 -28.01 9.63 3.58
CA LYS A 90 -27.75 8.89 4.81
C LYS A 90 -27.25 7.48 4.52
N LEU A 91 -26.54 6.91 5.49
CA LEU A 91 -25.98 5.56 5.39
C LEU A 91 -27.05 4.49 5.12
N ASP A 92 -28.25 4.65 5.68
CA ASP A 92 -29.38 3.73 5.46
C ASP A 92 -29.81 3.71 3.99
N TYR A 93 -29.80 4.86 3.31
CA TYR A 93 -30.06 4.92 1.87
C TYR A 93 -29.00 4.15 1.08
N ILE A 94 -27.71 4.31 1.41
CA ILE A 94 -26.64 3.52 0.76
C ILE A 94 -26.84 2.04 1.03
N LYS A 95 -27.23 1.65 2.24
CA LYS A 95 -27.50 0.26 2.60
C LYS A 95 -28.67 -0.34 1.79
N GLU A 96 -29.73 0.41 1.60
CA GLU A 96 -30.89 0.00 0.81
C GLU A 96 -30.53 -0.18 -0.67
N GLN A 97 -29.77 0.75 -1.26
CA GLN A 97 -29.47 0.79 -2.68
C GLN A 97 -28.30 -0.13 -3.10
N PHE A 98 -27.30 -0.34 -2.21
CA PHE A 98 -26.04 -1.03 -2.53
C PHE A 98 -25.73 -2.19 -1.58
N GLY A 99 -26.57 -2.43 -0.58
CA GLY A 99 -26.42 -3.53 0.36
C GLY A 99 -25.51 -3.21 1.56
N THR A 100 -25.55 -4.11 2.54
CA THR A 100 -24.86 -3.95 3.83
C THR A 100 -23.34 -3.86 3.68
N VAL A 101 -22.75 -4.59 2.73
CA VAL A 101 -21.28 -4.62 2.54
C VAL A 101 -20.77 -3.24 2.12
N VAL A 102 -21.38 -2.61 1.12
CA VAL A 102 -20.99 -1.28 0.65
C VAL A 102 -21.21 -0.24 1.75
N ALA A 103 -22.37 -0.29 2.43
CA ALA A 103 -22.66 0.63 3.54
C ALA A 103 -21.61 0.52 4.67
N ASN A 104 -21.21 -0.70 5.04
CA ASN A 104 -20.19 -0.91 6.07
C ASN A 104 -18.81 -0.37 5.65
N LEU A 105 -18.44 -0.51 4.36
CA LEU A 105 -17.20 0.05 3.83
C LEU A 105 -17.21 1.58 3.88
N VAL A 106 -18.31 2.21 3.43
CA VAL A 106 -18.49 3.67 3.47
C VAL A 106 -18.42 4.18 4.90
N ASP A 107 -19.19 3.58 5.83
CA ASP A 107 -19.17 3.93 7.26
C ASP A 107 -17.75 3.80 7.87
N GLY A 108 -17.05 2.74 7.51
CA GLY A 108 -15.67 2.51 7.95
C GLY A 108 -14.71 3.61 7.48
N VAL A 109 -14.79 4.03 6.23
CA VAL A 109 -13.94 5.09 5.66
C VAL A 109 -14.24 6.44 6.33
N THR A 110 -15.54 6.79 6.49
CA THR A 110 -15.99 8.01 7.15
C THR A 110 -15.51 8.10 8.60
N LYS A 111 -15.62 6.99 9.37
CA LYS A 111 -15.17 6.94 10.78
C LYS A 111 -13.65 7.08 10.92
N LEU A 112 -12.87 6.63 9.94
CA LEU A 112 -11.42 6.86 9.90
C LEU A 112 -11.06 8.33 9.63
N GLY A 113 -11.93 9.10 8.96
CA GLY A 113 -11.73 10.53 8.68
C GLY A 113 -11.99 11.45 9.88
N LYS A 114 -12.92 11.09 10.77
CA LYS A 114 -13.42 11.94 11.88
C LYS A 114 -12.67 11.68 13.19
N ILE A 115 -11.43 12.11 13.30
CA ILE A 115 -10.64 11.94 14.51
C ILE A 115 -10.28 13.31 15.12
N GLU A 116 -10.86 13.65 16.27
CA GLU A 116 -10.47 14.81 17.07
C GLU A 116 -9.30 14.44 18.00
N TYR A 117 -8.33 15.35 18.18
CA TYR A 117 -7.04 15.07 18.81
C TYR A 117 -6.78 15.99 19.99
N ILE A 118 -6.20 15.42 21.06
CA ILE A 118 -5.83 16.13 22.29
C ILE A 118 -4.34 16.52 22.29
N SER A 119 -3.44 15.68 21.74
CA SER A 119 -2.02 15.98 21.59
C SER A 119 -1.42 15.45 20.27
N LYS A 120 -0.16 15.85 19.97
CA LYS A 120 0.51 15.48 18.72
C LYS A 120 1.03 14.03 18.76
N GLU A 121 1.46 13.58 19.93
CA GLU A 121 1.98 12.23 20.20
C GLU A 121 0.81 11.22 20.31
N ASP A 122 -0.26 11.59 21.02
CA ASP A 122 -1.49 10.78 21.13
C ASP A 122 -2.17 10.58 19.77
N ARG A 123 -2.05 11.59 18.88
CA ARG A 123 -2.57 11.56 17.50
C ARG A 123 -2.04 10.37 16.71
N GLN A 124 -0.77 10.11 16.78
CA GLN A 124 -0.12 9.09 15.96
C GLN A 124 -0.51 7.67 16.41
N ILE A 125 -0.50 7.43 17.73
CA ILE A 125 -0.89 6.14 18.33
C ILE A 125 -2.37 5.85 18.08
N GLU A 126 -3.23 6.85 18.29
CA GLU A 126 -4.69 6.69 18.12
C GLU A 126 -5.09 6.50 16.64
N ASN A 127 -4.39 7.17 15.68
CA ASN A 127 -4.57 6.93 14.25
C ASN A 127 -4.21 5.50 13.87
N TYR A 128 -3.05 5.01 14.29
CA TYR A 128 -2.66 3.62 14.07
C TYR A 128 -3.71 2.66 14.64
N ARG A 129 -4.13 2.90 15.88
CA ARG A 129 -5.13 2.07 16.57
C ARG A 129 -6.46 1.99 15.82
N LYS A 130 -7.01 3.15 15.37
CA LYS A 130 -8.28 3.18 14.63
C LYS A 130 -8.16 2.55 13.25
N MET A 131 -7.04 2.74 12.56
CA MET A 131 -6.76 2.05 11.31
C MET A 131 -6.69 0.53 11.50
N PHE A 132 -6.14 0.07 12.62
CA PHE A 132 -6.11 -1.36 12.96
C PHE A 132 -7.47 -1.92 13.26
N LEU A 133 -8.31 -1.19 13.97
CA LEU A 133 -9.71 -1.56 14.22
C LEU A 133 -10.50 -1.68 12.92
N ALA A 134 -10.29 -0.76 11.99
CA ALA A 134 -10.92 -0.81 10.68
C ALA A 134 -10.42 -2.01 9.86
N MET A 135 -9.11 -2.29 9.88
CA MET A 135 -8.52 -3.46 9.21
C MET A 135 -9.03 -4.78 9.78
N ALA A 136 -9.22 -4.87 11.10
CA ALA A 136 -9.77 -6.07 11.74
C ALA A 136 -11.21 -6.38 11.30
N ARG A 137 -11.97 -5.34 10.91
CA ARG A 137 -13.34 -5.47 10.38
C ARG A 137 -13.33 -5.79 8.90
N ASP A 138 -12.69 -4.95 8.10
CA ASP A 138 -12.56 -5.15 6.65
C ASP A 138 -11.36 -4.34 6.11
N ILE A 139 -10.36 -5.03 5.59
CA ILE A 139 -9.14 -4.43 5.05
C ILE A 139 -9.42 -3.47 3.89
N ARG A 140 -10.53 -3.65 3.15
CA ARG A 140 -10.91 -2.80 2.02
C ARG A 140 -11.12 -1.35 2.43
N VAL A 141 -11.57 -1.10 3.67
CA VAL A 141 -11.68 0.26 4.24
C VAL A 141 -10.35 0.99 4.18
N VAL A 142 -9.27 0.30 4.54
CA VAL A 142 -7.92 0.88 4.53
C VAL A 142 -7.40 1.05 3.11
N LEU A 143 -7.71 0.12 2.19
CA LEU A 143 -7.34 0.25 0.78
C LEU A 143 -8.01 1.48 0.14
N ILE A 144 -9.30 1.70 0.41
CA ILE A 144 -10.01 2.91 -0.05
C ILE A 144 -9.36 4.15 0.56
N LYS A 145 -9.03 4.14 1.87
CA LYS A 145 -8.41 5.30 2.52
C LYS A 145 -6.99 5.59 2.04
N LEU A 146 -6.21 4.57 1.67
CA LEU A 146 -4.89 4.74 1.02
C LEU A 146 -5.04 5.36 -0.37
N ALA A 147 -6.03 4.92 -1.16
CA ALA A 147 -6.32 5.48 -2.48
C ALA A 147 -6.81 6.94 -2.39
N ASP A 148 -7.69 7.25 -1.43
CA ASP A 148 -8.13 8.61 -1.10
C ASP A 148 -6.92 9.50 -0.75
N ARG A 149 -6.07 9.06 0.19
CA ARG A 149 -4.85 9.79 0.58
C ARG A 149 -3.94 10.04 -0.62
N LEU A 150 -3.73 9.04 -1.46
CA LEU A 150 -2.87 9.17 -2.63
C LEU A 150 -3.43 10.19 -3.62
N HIS A 151 -4.74 10.14 -3.92
CA HIS A 151 -5.35 11.13 -4.80
C HIS A 151 -5.30 12.54 -4.20
N ASN A 152 -5.52 12.69 -2.91
CA ASN A 152 -5.37 13.98 -2.21
C ASN A 152 -3.92 14.50 -2.29
N MET A 153 -2.91 13.63 -2.16
CA MET A 153 -1.50 14.00 -2.33
C MET A 153 -1.17 14.45 -3.76
N ARG A 154 -1.75 13.81 -4.78
CA ARG A 154 -1.59 14.20 -6.21
C ARG A 154 -2.13 15.62 -6.49
N THR A 155 -3.18 16.02 -5.78
CA THR A 155 -3.85 17.32 -5.92
C THR A 155 -3.43 18.36 -4.87
N MET A 156 -2.40 18.07 -4.07
CA MET A 156 -1.97 18.87 -2.92
C MET A 156 -1.51 20.30 -3.28
N LYS A 157 -1.11 20.55 -4.53
CA LYS A 157 -0.64 21.87 -5.01
C LYS A 157 -1.64 23.01 -4.81
N TYR A 158 -2.93 22.70 -4.70
CA TYR A 158 -4.00 23.69 -4.48
C TYR A 158 -4.26 24.00 -3.00
N MET A 159 -3.54 23.37 -2.09
CA MET A 159 -3.70 23.58 -0.65
C MET A 159 -2.71 24.62 -0.12
N PRO A 160 -3.04 25.37 0.96
CA PRO A 160 -2.09 26.27 1.61
C PRO A 160 -0.85 25.51 2.13
N VAL A 161 0.31 26.16 2.11
CA VAL A 161 1.61 25.55 2.44
C VAL A 161 1.61 24.83 3.80
N HIS A 162 1.02 25.46 4.84
CA HIS A 162 0.96 24.84 6.17
C HIS A 162 0.16 23.52 6.17
N LYS A 163 -0.89 23.40 5.34
CA LYS A 163 -1.66 22.16 5.15
C LYS A 163 -0.88 21.14 4.32
N GLN A 164 -0.18 21.60 3.26
CA GLN A 164 0.71 20.74 2.49
C GLN A 164 1.71 20.03 3.41
N GLN A 165 2.38 20.78 4.29
CA GLN A 165 3.36 20.22 5.23
C GLN A 165 2.74 19.29 6.26
N SER A 166 1.61 19.68 6.87
CA SER A 166 0.94 18.85 7.88
C SER A 166 0.46 17.52 7.31
N ILE A 167 -0.22 17.55 6.15
CA ILE A 167 -0.75 16.35 5.50
C ILE A 167 0.39 15.46 4.96
N SER A 168 1.47 16.05 4.45
CA SER A 168 2.64 15.31 3.97
C SER A 168 3.37 14.62 5.10
N ARG A 169 3.50 15.26 6.26
CA ARG A 169 4.08 14.65 7.46
C ARG A 169 3.25 13.45 7.91
N GLU A 170 1.94 13.61 8.04
CA GLU A 170 1.02 12.52 8.38
C GLU A 170 1.12 11.37 7.36
N THR A 171 1.27 11.71 6.08
CA THR A 171 1.45 10.72 5.01
C THR A 171 2.73 9.89 5.19
N LEU A 172 3.85 10.53 5.50
CA LEU A 172 5.12 9.83 5.76
C LEU A 172 5.14 9.03 7.06
N GLU A 173 4.45 9.54 8.09
CA GLU A 173 4.44 8.93 9.42
C GLU A 173 3.43 7.77 9.53
N ILE A 174 2.30 7.82 8.80
CA ILE A 174 1.19 6.87 8.96
C ILE A 174 0.92 6.09 7.67
N TYR A 175 0.56 6.78 6.56
CA TYR A 175 0.03 6.12 5.37
C TYR A 175 1.08 5.36 4.56
N ALA A 176 2.27 5.92 4.37
CA ALA A 176 3.34 5.25 3.64
C ALA A 176 3.87 4.00 4.39
N PRO A 177 4.10 4.02 5.73
CA PRO A 177 4.39 2.83 6.49
C PRO A 177 3.27 1.78 6.45
N LEU A 178 2.01 2.20 6.45
CA LEU A 178 0.87 1.30 6.34
C LEU A 178 0.84 0.61 4.98
N ALA A 179 0.98 1.36 3.87
CA ALA A 179 1.08 0.80 2.53
C ALA A 179 2.26 -0.19 2.41
N HIS A 180 3.39 0.11 3.06
CA HIS A 180 4.55 -0.79 3.13
C HIS A 180 4.22 -2.12 3.83
N ARG A 181 3.51 -2.08 4.95
CA ARG A 181 3.10 -3.29 5.69
C ARG A 181 2.11 -4.13 4.92
N LEU A 182 1.19 -3.48 4.21
CA LEU A 182 0.24 -4.14 3.32
C LEU A 182 0.89 -4.66 2.03
N GLY A 183 2.18 -4.38 1.81
CA GLY A 183 2.93 -4.79 0.63
C GLY A 183 2.58 -4.02 -0.64
N ILE A 184 1.78 -2.93 -0.55
CA ILE A 184 1.34 -2.14 -1.71
C ILE A 184 2.43 -1.11 -2.04
N TYR A 185 3.48 -1.58 -2.70
CA TYR A 185 4.65 -0.74 -2.93
C TYR A 185 4.40 0.38 -3.93
N THR A 186 3.50 0.21 -4.89
CA THR A 186 3.11 1.25 -5.84
C THR A 186 2.56 2.48 -5.13
N ILE A 187 1.59 2.30 -4.24
CA ILE A 187 1.03 3.39 -3.41
C ILE A 187 2.09 3.95 -2.46
N LYS A 188 2.86 3.08 -1.80
CA LYS A 188 3.90 3.49 -0.85
C LYS A 188 4.88 4.48 -1.46
N TRP A 189 5.48 4.12 -2.60
CA TRP A 189 6.52 4.95 -3.20
C TRP A 189 6.00 6.29 -3.70
N GLU A 190 4.81 6.30 -4.28
CA GLU A 190 4.21 7.54 -4.74
C GLU A 190 3.82 8.45 -3.57
N LEU A 191 3.27 7.91 -2.48
CA LEU A 191 3.01 8.66 -1.25
C LEU A 191 4.30 9.25 -0.65
N GLU A 192 5.38 8.46 -0.59
CA GLU A 192 6.67 8.90 -0.09
C GLU A 192 7.25 10.04 -0.94
N ASP A 193 7.28 9.90 -2.26
CA ASP A 193 7.84 10.92 -3.16
C ASP A 193 7.01 12.21 -3.18
N LEU A 194 5.66 12.10 -3.21
CA LEU A 194 4.78 13.25 -3.12
C LEU A 194 4.91 13.99 -1.79
N ALA A 195 4.97 13.26 -0.69
CA ALA A 195 5.12 13.87 0.64
C ALA A 195 6.50 14.53 0.80
N PHE A 196 7.57 13.92 0.33
CA PHE A 196 8.92 14.49 0.31
C PHE A 196 8.96 15.80 -0.48
N ARG A 197 8.33 15.83 -1.65
CA ARG A 197 8.23 17.03 -2.49
C ARG A 197 7.64 18.23 -1.77
N TYR A 198 6.65 18.04 -0.88
CA TYR A 198 5.98 19.12 -0.14
C TYR A 198 6.62 19.40 1.22
N MET A 199 7.35 18.43 1.79
CA MET A 199 8.07 18.62 3.06
C MET A 199 9.40 19.37 2.86
N GLU A 200 10.16 19.00 1.84
CA GLU A 200 11.50 19.48 1.55
C GLU A 200 11.68 19.77 0.06
N PRO A 201 10.96 20.78 -0.49
CA PRO A 201 10.89 21.00 -1.93
C PRO A 201 12.26 21.28 -2.56
N ASP A 202 13.11 22.09 -1.92
CA ASP A 202 14.42 22.43 -2.46
C ASP A 202 15.31 21.17 -2.60
N ILE A 203 15.34 20.33 -1.57
CA ILE A 203 16.10 19.07 -1.59
C ILE A 203 15.51 18.10 -2.60
N TYR A 204 14.17 18.03 -2.70
CA TYR A 204 13.50 17.16 -3.66
C TYR A 204 13.85 17.53 -5.10
N TYR A 205 13.73 18.80 -5.49
CA TYR A 205 13.98 19.22 -6.88
C TYR A 205 15.47 19.14 -7.24
N ASP A 206 16.38 19.48 -6.32
CA ASP A 206 17.81 19.30 -6.53
C ASP A 206 18.14 17.81 -6.74
N LEU A 207 17.60 16.92 -5.90
CA LEU A 207 17.79 15.47 -6.06
C LEU A 207 17.21 14.95 -7.39
N VAL A 208 16.04 15.45 -7.83
CA VAL A 208 15.43 15.07 -9.12
C VAL A 208 16.38 15.40 -10.27
N GLU A 209 16.95 16.61 -10.31
CA GLU A 209 17.88 17.01 -11.40
C GLU A 209 19.18 16.21 -11.35
N GLN A 210 19.77 16.01 -10.18
CA GLN A 210 20.98 15.18 -10.02
C GLN A 210 20.75 13.73 -10.45
N VAL A 211 19.61 13.12 -10.04
CA VAL A 211 19.25 11.74 -10.44
C VAL A 211 19.00 11.65 -11.93
N LYS A 212 18.37 12.67 -12.56
CA LYS A 212 18.11 12.71 -13.99
C LYS A 212 19.41 12.72 -14.82
N ILE A 213 20.40 13.51 -14.39
CA ILE A 213 21.73 13.51 -15.01
C ILE A 213 22.38 12.14 -14.89
N LYS A 214 22.42 11.59 -13.67
CA LYS A 214 23.01 10.27 -13.41
C LYS A 214 22.31 9.12 -14.16
N ARG A 215 20.99 9.19 -14.32
CA ARG A 215 20.23 8.20 -15.11
C ARG A 215 20.60 8.28 -16.59
N ARG A 216 20.70 9.48 -17.18
CA ARG A 216 21.13 9.64 -18.56
C ARG A 216 22.54 9.09 -18.80
N GLU A 217 23.50 9.38 -17.89
CA GLU A 217 24.86 8.85 -17.97
C GLU A 217 24.92 7.31 -17.95
N ARG A 218 23.92 6.63 -17.40
CA ARG A 218 23.86 5.17 -17.21
C ARG A 218 22.84 4.48 -18.10
N GLU A 219 22.04 5.23 -18.84
CA GLU A 219 20.90 4.68 -19.59
C GLU A 219 21.37 3.72 -20.68
N ASP A 220 22.39 4.07 -21.43
CA ASP A 220 22.95 3.23 -22.50
C ASP A 220 23.52 1.93 -21.93
N MET A 221 24.29 2.02 -20.84
CA MET A 221 24.85 0.86 -20.14
C MET A 221 23.77 -0.10 -19.63
N ILE A 222 22.71 0.44 -19.00
CA ILE A 222 21.61 -0.39 -18.49
C ILE A 222 20.81 -1.01 -19.63
N ASN A 223 20.56 -0.28 -20.71
CA ASN A 223 19.88 -0.80 -21.89
C ASN A 223 20.68 -1.93 -22.55
N GLU A 224 22.00 -1.76 -22.71
CA GLU A 224 22.88 -2.81 -23.22
C GLU A 224 22.91 -4.04 -22.30
N ALA A 225 23.00 -3.82 -20.98
CA ALA A 225 22.93 -4.90 -20.00
C ALA A 225 21.58 -5.65 -20.05
N MET A 226 20.45 -4.95 -20.23
CA MET A 226 19.13 -5.57 -20.38
C MET A 226 19.03 -6.42 -21.63
N ILE A 227 19.53 -5.92 -22.78
CA ILE A 227 19.52 -6.64 -24.06
C ILE A 227 20.38 -7.90 -23.96
N THR A 228 21.61 -7.77 -23.45
CA THR A 228 22.55 -8.87 -23.29
C THR A 228 22.05 -9.94 -22.32
N LEU A 229 21.44 -9.51 -21.20
CA LEU A 229 20.84 -10.43 -20.24
C LEU A 229 19.66 -11.18 -20.84
N LYS A 230 18.79 -10.48 -21.57
CA LYS A 230 17.63 -11.10 -22.22
C LYS A 230 18.06 -12.21 -23.18
N ASP A 231 19.00 -11.91 -24.05
CA ASP A 231 19.54 -12.87 -25.01
C ASP A 231 20.17 -14.11 -24.32
N ALA A 232 20.91 -13.90 -23.23
CA ALA A 232 21.52 -14.99 -22.47
C ALA A 232 20.49 -15.89 -21.77
N VAL A 233 19.43 -15.28 -21.18
CA VAL A 233 18.37 -16.00 -20.48
C VAL A 233 17.49 -16.78 -21.48
N GLU A 234 17.12 -16.17 -22.62
CA GLU A 234 16.35 -16.83 -23.67
C GLU A 234 17.12 -17.98 -24.34
N LYS A 235 18.45 -17.83 -24.58
CA LYS A 235 19.33 -18.91 -25.07
C LYS A 235 19.40 -20.10 -24.09
N ALA A 236 19.23 -19.87 -22.80
CA ALA A 236 19.15 -20.94 -21.81
C ALA A 236 17.78 -21.62 -21.76
N GLY A 237 16.83 -21.24 -22.64
CA GLY A 237 15.50 -21.79 -22.69
C GLY A 237 14.54 -21.24 -21.61
N ILE A 238 14.89 -20.13 -20.96
CA ILE A 238 14.06 -19.48 -19.95
C ILE A 238 13.33 -18.30 -20.60
N ARG A 239 11.99 -18.33 -20.57
CA ARG A 239 11.17 -17.20 -20.98
C ARG A 239 11.27 -16.09 -19.93
N CYS A 240 11.53 -14.86 -20.38
CA CYS A 240 11.65 -13.72 -19.46
C CYS A 240 11.13 -12.42 -20.05
N GLU A 241 10.67 -11.54 -19.16
CA GLU A 241 10.46 -10.12 -19.42
C GLU A 241 11.48 -9.32 -18.59
N ILE A 242 12.18 -8.36 -19.22
CA ILE A 242 13.20 -7.55 -18.56
C ILE A 242 12.79 -6.07 -18.62
N GLN A 243 12.80 -5.42 -17.45
CA GLN A 243 12.40 -4.03 -17.28
C GLN A 243 13.46 -3.26 -16.49
N GLY A 244 13.71 -2.01 -16.91
CA GLY A 244 14.46 -1.06 -16.08
C GLY A 244 13.56 -0.50 -14.96
N ARG A 245 14.04 -0.50 -13.72
CA ARG A 245 13.31 -0.01 -12.56
C ARG A 245 14.03 1.16 -11.90
N PRO A 246 13.53 2.40 -12.07
CA PRO A 246 14.05 3.54 -11.34
C PRO A 246 13.70 3.43 -9.85
N LYS A 247 14.63 3.80 -8.96
CA LYS A 247 14.40 3.92 -7.53
C LYS A 247 13.68 5.22 -7.21
N ASN A 248 12.76 5.21 -6.24
CA ASN A 248 12.03 6.42 -5.83
C ASN A 248 12.95 7.39 -5.06
N PHE A 249 12.67 8.69 -5.20
CA PHE A 249 13.53 9.77 -4.70
C PHE A 249 13.64 9.77 -3.18
N TYR A 250 12.55 9.56 -2.46
CA TYR A 250 12.56 9.50 -1.00
C TYR A 250 13.44 8.36 -0.46
N SER A 251 13.42 7.18 -1.11
CA SER A 251 14.30 6.07 -0.73
C SER A 251 15.77 6.38 -0.99
N ILE A 252 16.09 7.13 -2.05
CA ILE A 252 17.45 7.63 -2.32
C ILE A 252 17.86 8.58 -1.21
N HIS A 253 17.06 9.61 -0.93
CA HIS A 253 17.31 10.61 0.12
C HIS A 253 17.52 9.96 1.49
N LYS A 254 16.61 9.06 1.91
CA LYS A 254 16.77 8.30 3.16
C LYS A 254 18.07 7.51 3.23
N LYS A 255 18.50 6.94 2.12
CA LYS A 255 19.75 6.17 2.05
C LYS A 255 20.96 7.09 2.16
N MET A 256 20.94 8.26 1.51
CA MET A 256 22.00 9.28 1.65
C MET A 256 22.14 9.73 3.09
N LEU A 257 21.03 10.05 3.76
CA LEU A 257 21.05 10.46 5.18
C LEU A 257 21.53 9.36 6.12
N ARG A 258 20.99 8.15 5.99
CA ARG A 258 21.30 7.03 6.90
C ARG A 258 22.75 6.57 6.78
N ASP A 259 23.27 6.51 5.55
CA ASP A 259 24.59 5.94 5.25
C ASP A 259 25.65 7.06 5.14
N HIS A 260 25.27 8.34 5.36
CA HIS A 260 26.12 9.54 5.18
C HIS A 260 26.82 9.58 3.82
N LYS A 261 26.11 9.25 2.74
CA LYS A 261 26.63 9.12 1.37
C LYS A 261 26.18 10.26 0.48
N GLN A 262 27.06 10.63 -0.45
CA GLN A 262 26.71 11.47 -1.59
C GLN A 262 25.94 10.65 -2.65
N LEU A 263 25.17 11.31 -3.52
CA LEU A 263 24.44 10.65 -4.59
C LEU A 263 25.35 9.84 -5.54
N SER A 264 26.61 10.32 -5.75
CA SER A 264 27.63 9.62 -6.54
C SER A 264 27.98 8.25 -6.00
N GLU A 265 27.81 8.01 -4.70
CA GLU A 265 28.09 6.75 -4.01
C GLU A 265 26.85 5.81 -3.94
N ILE A 266 25.71 6.26 -4.50
CA ILE A 266 24.49 5.46 -4.61
C ILE A 266 24.49 4.72 -5.94
N TYR A 267 24.77 3.42 -5.91
CA TYR A 267 24.89 2.60 -7.11
C TYR A 267 23.57 2.02 -7.62
N ASP A 268 22.54 1.95 -6.77
CA ASP A 268 21.25 1.35 -7.04
C ASP A 268 20.17 2.36 -7.50
N LEU A 269 20.57 3.39 -8.25
CA LEU A 269 19.65 4.40 -8.84
C LEU A 269 18.76 3.80 -9.93
N LEU A 270 19.29 2.81 -10.65
CA LEU A 270 18.61 2.00 -11.64
C LEU A 270 18.83 0.53 -11.30
N ALA A 271 17.77 -0.24 -11.31
CA ALA A 271 17.80 -1.68 -11.15
C ALA A 271 17.23 -2.34 -12.41
N ILE A 272 17.70 -3.53 -12.73
CA ILE A 272 17.10 -4.40 -13.75
C ILE A 272 16.15 -5.36 -13.03
N ARG A 273 14.89 -5.41 -13.48
CA ARG A 273 13.92 -6.40 -13.04
C ARG A 273 13.76 -7.46 -14.10
N VAL A 274 13.88 -8.72 -13.70
CA VAL A 274 13.67 -9.89 -14.58
C VAL A 274 12.46 -10.66 -14.05
N LEU A 275 11.44 -10.80 -14.88
CA LEU A 275 10.25 -11.60 -14.61
C LEU A 275 10.38 -12.91 -15.37
N VAL A 276 10.14 -14.03 -14.70
CA VAL A 276 10.20 -15.39 -15.25
C VAL A 276 8.99 -16.20 -14.81
N ASP A 277 8.76 -17.36 -15.44
CA ASP A 277 7.56 -18.16 -15.20
C ASP A 277 7.62 -18.94 -13.87
N THR A 278 8.76 -19.52 -13.51
CA THR A 278 8.86 -20.43 -12.36
C THR A 278 9.95 -20.02 -11.35
N VAL A 279 9.84 -20.54 -10.13
CA VAL A 279 10.89 -20.37 -9.10
C VAL A 279 12.22 -20.97 -9.54
N LYS A 280 12.18 -22.10 -10.24
CA LYS A 280 13.39 -22.73 -10.81
C LYS A 280 14.10 -21.78 -11.79
N ASP A 281 13.33 -21.11 -12.63
CA ASP A 281 13.85 -20.13 -13.58
C ASP A 281 14.43 -18.90 -12.90
N CYS A 282 13.90 -18.50 -11.73
CA CYS A 282 14.50 -17.43 -10.93
C CYS A 282 15.96 -17.78 -10.54
N TYR A 283 16.21 -18.98 -10.03
CA TYR A 283 17.55 -19.41 -9.64
C TYR A 283 18.44 -19.69 -10.86
N GLY A 284 17.86 -20.21 -11.96
CA GLY A 284 18.56 -20.37 -13.25
C GLY A 284 19.05 -19.03 -13.79
N THR A 285 18.17 -18.03 -13.79
CA THR A 285 18.52 -16.65 -14.21
C THR A 285 19.58 -16.04 -13.30
N LEU A 286 19.54 -16.27 -11.98
CA LEU A 286 20.59 -15.83 -11.06
C LEU A 286 21.96 -16.41 -11.44
N GLY A 287 22.02 -17.69 -11.77
CA GLY A 287 23.24 -18.34 -12.24
C GLY A 287 23.80 -17.69 -13.51
N ILE A 288 22.92 -17.36 -14.48
CA ILE A 288 23.30 -16.67 -15.71
C ILE A 288 23.85 -15.27 -15.37
N VAL A 289 23.14 -14.48 -14.56
CA VAL A 289 23.58 -13.15 -14.12
C VAL A 289 24.99 -13.20 -13.50
N HIS A 290 25.24 -14.16 -12.61
CA HIS A 290 26.55 -14.32 -11.94
C HIS A 290 27.64 -14.88 -12.84
N SER A 291 27.28 -15.57 -13.93
CA SER A 291 28.26 -16.00 -14.95
C SER A 291 28.67 -14.85 -15.88
N MET A 292 27.78 -13.89 -16.13
CA MET A 292 28.01 -12.72 -16.97
C MET A 292 28.74 -11.59 -16.23
N TRP A 293 28.37 -11.35 -14.96
CA TRP A 293 28.89 -10.23 -14.19
C TRP A 293 29.29 -10.68 -12.78
N ARG A 294 30.37 -10.08 -12.29
CA ARG A 294 30.89 -10.39 -10.95
C ARG A 294 29.97 -9.85 -9.85
N PRO A 295 29.39 -10.70 -8.97
CA PRO A 295 28.58 -10.24 -7.87
C PRO A 295 29.41 -9.55 -6.78
N ILE A 296 28.82 -8.53 -6.14
CA ILE A 296 29.43 -7.86 -5.00
C ILE A 296 29.14 -8.68 -3.73
N PRO A 297 30.19 -9.11 -2.98
CA PRO A 297 30.00 -9.88 -1.74
C PRO A 297 29.09 -9.17 -0.74
N GLY A 298 28.22 -9.92 -0.07
CA GLY A 298 27.27 -9.39 0.94
C GLY A 298 26.09 -8.60 0.37
N ARG A 299 25.97 -8.49 -0.97
CA ARG A 299 24.85 -7.78 -1.63
C ARG A 299 23.82 -8.71 -2.26
N PHE A 300 23.95 -10.01 -2.07
CA PHE A 300 22.92 -10.98 -2.45
C PHE A 300 21.90 -11.15 -1.34
N LYS A 301 20.62 -11.21 -1.70
CA LYS A 301 19.49 -11.44 -0.77
C LYS A 301 18.49 -12.37 -1.43
N ASP A 302 18.20 -13.47 -0.78
CA ASP A 302 17.20 -14.43 -1.18
C ASP A 302 15.90 -14.24 -0.37
N TYR A 303 14.97 -13.48 -0.96
CA TYR A 303 13.63 -13.32 -0.41
C TYR A 303 12.62 -14.30 -1.02
N ILE A 304 13.05 -15.25 -1.89
CA ILE A 304 12.21 -16.36 -2.32
C ILE A 304 12.25 -17.47 -1.27
N GLY A 305 13.46 -17.86 -0.87
CA GLY A 305 13.66 -18.87 0.18
C GLY A 305 13.25 -18.37 1.58
N THR A 306 13.45 -17.07 1.85
CA THR A 306 13.06 -16.44 3.13
C THR A 306 12.22 -15.18 2.85
N PRO A 307 10.90 -15.34 2.62
CA PRO A 307 10.01 -14.22 2.32
C PRO A 307 9.98 -13.17 3.45
N LYS A 308 9.83 -11.90 3.08
CA LYS A 308 9.61 -10.85 4.07
C LYS A 308 8.25 -11.02 4.78
N PRO A 309 8.07 -10.42 5.97
CA PRO A 309 6.80 -10.50 6.71
C PRO A 309 5.58 -10.06 5.89
N ASN A 310 5.73 -9.10 4.97
CA ASN A 310 4.69 -8.62 4.07
C ASN A 310 4.56 -9.47 2.78
N MET A 311 5.04 -10.72 2.78
CA MET A 311 5.00 -11.68 1.68
C MET A 311 5.79 -11.29 0.41
N TYR A 312 6.65 -10.28 0.50
CA TYR A 312 7.53 -9.92 -0.60
C TYR A 312 8.54 -11.03 -0.90
N GLN A 313 8.61 -11.45 -2.16
CA GLN A 313 9.52 -12.46 -2.66
C GLN A 313 10.28 -11.93 -3.90
N SER A 314 11.59 -12.07 -3.91
CA SER A 314 12.46 -11.77 -5.05
C SER A 314 13.89 -12.19 -4.73
N LEU A 315 14.70 -12.55 -5.70
CA LEU A 315 16.15 -12.57 -5.56
C LEU A 315 16.69 -11.19 -5.88
N HIS A 316 17.59 -10.69 -5.05
CA HIS A 316 18.29 -9.43 -5.26
C HIS A 316 19.79 -9.69 -5.31
N THR A 317 20.45 -9.26 -6.34
CA THR A 317 21.90 -9.28 -6.43
C THR A 317 22.42 -7.97 -6.99
N THR A 318 23.56 -7.51 -6.51
CA THR A 318 24.27 -6.37 -7.09
C THR A 318 25.51 -6.90 -7.79
N VAL A 319 25.66 -6.55 -9.05
CA VAL A 319 26.77 -7.00 -9.90
C VAL A 319 27.53 -5.81 -10.46
N ILE A 320 28.77 -6.05 -10.92
CA ILE A 320 29.61 -5.03 -11.55
C ILE A 320 29.50 -5.22 -13.07
N GLY A 321 28.98 -4.19 -13.75
CA GLY A 321 28.87 -4.16 -15.22
C GLY A 321 30.21 -4.07 -15.93
N ALA A 322 30.15 -4.07 -17.27
CA ALA A 322 31.35 -4.02 -18.12
C ALA A 322 32.21 -2.76 -17.85
N ASP A 323 31.56 -1.63 -17.57
CA ASP A 323 32.23 -0.35 -17.30
C ASP A 323 32.70 -0.21 -15.84
N GLY A 324 32.65 -1.27 -15.03
CA GLY A 324 32.96 -1.23 -13.60
C GLY A 324 31.87 -0.58 -12.76
N ILE A 325 30.72 -0.22 -13.32
CA ILE A 325 29.60 0.43 -12.62
C ILE A 325 28.69 -0.65 -12.02
N PRO A 326 28.46 -0.61 -10.70
CA PRO A 326 27.53 -1.53 -10.06
C PRO A 326 26.06 -1.22 -10.40
N PHE A 327 25.26 -2.28 -10.61
CA PHE A 327 23.80 -2.20 -10.72
C PHE A 327 23.11 -3.37 -10.02
N GLU A 328 21.86 -3.18 -9.61
CA GLU A 328 21.06 -4.22 -8.95
C GLU A 328 20.23 -4.99 -9.97
N VAL A 329 20.17 -6.31 -9.83
CA VAL A 329 19.27 -7.19 -10.58
C VAL A 329 18.28 -7.80 -9.59
N GLN A 330 16.99 -7.65 -9.87
CA GLN A 330 15.88 -8.22 -9.13
C GLN A 330 15.19 -9.28 -9.98
N ILE A 331 15.16 -10.53 -9.50
CA ILE A 331 14.61 -11.66 -10.24
C ILE A 331 13.43 -12.24 -9.46
N ARG A 332 12.29 -12.41 -10.11
CA ARG A 332 11.07 -12.94 -9.50
C ARG A 332 10.10 -13.48 -10.55
N THR A 333 9.14 -14.28 -10.14
CA THR A 333 8.07 -14.72 -11.04
C THR A 333 7.03 -13.61 -11.24
N GLU A 334 6.23 -13.69 -12.33
CA GLU A 334 5.10 -12.78 -12.55
C GLU A 334 4.14 -12.72 -11.36
N ARG A 335 3.87 -13.89 -10.73
CA ARG A 335 3.04 -13.97 -9.52
C ARG A 335 3.67 -13.21 -8.34
N MET A 336 4.97 -13.35 -8.12
CA MET A 336 5.70 -12.61 -7.06
C MET A 336 5.71 -11.11 -7.35
N ASP A 337 5.78 -10.74 -8.63
CA ASP A 337 5.69 -9.34 -9.07
C ASP A 337 4.33 -8.74 -8.74
N ALA A 338 3.26 -9.43 -9.07
CA ALA A 338 1.90 -9.00 -8.74
C ALA A 338 1.72 -8.80 -7.22
N VAL A 339 2.25 -9.72 -6.40
CA VAL A 339 2.22 -9.59 -4.93
C VAL A 339 3.09 -8.43 -4.46
N ALA A 340 4.28 -8.22 -5.08
CA ALA A 340 5.17 -7.12 -4.72
C ALA A 340 4.59 -5.75 -5.09
N GLU A 341 3.84 -5.62 -6.17
CA GLU A 341 3.27 -4.35 -6.60
C GLU A 341 1.94 -4.03 -5.91
N ARG A 342 1.04 -5.01 -5.74
CA ARG A 342 -0.33 -4.85 -5.25
C ARG A 342 -0.53 -5.32 -3.80
N GLY A 343 0.47 -6.01 -3.23
CA GLY A 343 0.40 -6.50 -1.85
C GLY A 343 -0.81 -7.39 -1.59
N ILE A 344 -1.51 -7.11 -0.49
CA ILE A 344 -2.72 -7.84 -0.10
C ILE A 344 -3.82 -7.78 -1.17
N ALA A 345 -3.91 -6.73 -1.98
CA ALA A 345 -4.92 -6.60 -3.03
C ALA A 345 -4.77 -7.71 -4.08
N ALA A 346 -3.55 -8.20 -4.37
CA ALA A 346 -3.33 -9.32 -5.27
C ALA A 346 -3.99 -10.62 -4.76
N HIS A 347 -4.06 -10.84 -3.45
CA HIS A 347 -4.72 -12.01 -2.86
C HIS A 347 -6.24 -11.92 -2.88
N TRP A 348 -6.81 -10.72 -2.96
CA TRP A 348 -8.27 -10.51 -2.99
C TRP A 348 -8.92 -11.06 -4.25
N ARG A 349 -8.23 -10.99 -5.39
CA ARG A 349 -8.71 -11.51 -6.69
C ARG A 349 -8.90 -13.04 -6.71
N TYR A 350 -8.07 -13.79 -5.98
CA TYR A 350 -8.13 -15.26 -5.97
C TYR A 350 -9.25 -15.82 -5.08
N LYS A 351 -9.95 -15.00 -4.29
CA LYS A 351 -11.11 -15.42 -3.46
C LYS A 351 -12.34 -15.85 -4.29
N GLY A 352 -12.43 -15.51 -5.58
CA GLY A 352 -13.53 -15.92 -6.48
C GLY A 352 -13.50 -17.39 -6.91
N VAL A 353 -12.42 -18.14 -6.65
CA VAL A 353 -12.26 -19.54 -7.08
C VAL A 353 -11.74 -20.39 -5.89
N ASN A 354 -12.68 -20.99 -5.19
CA ASN A 354 -12.61 -22.22 -4.34
C ASN A 354 -11.36 -22.57 -3.50
N GLN A 355 -10.56 -21.63 -2.94
CA GLN A 355 -9.52 -21.99 -1.93
C GLN A 355 -9.17 -20.88 -0.90
N GLY A 356 -10.07 -19.94 -0.59
CA GLY A 356 -9.69 -18.65 -0.03
C GLY A 356 -9.76 -18.47 1.50
N ALA A 357 -10.35 -19.34 2.30
CA ALA A 357 -10.51 -19.09 3.74
C ALA A 357 -9.20 -19.22 4.52
N GLN A 358 -8.42 -20.27 4.31
CA GLN A 358 -7.18 -20.52 5.07
C GLN A 358 -6.06 -19.52 4.78
N THR A 359 -5.90 -19.06 3.52
CA THR A 359 -4.82 -18.13 3.16
C THR A 359 -5.09 -16.71 3.70
N SER A 360 -6.36 -16.32 3.77
CA SER A 360 -6.81 -15.04 4.32
C SER A 360 -6.64 -14.98 5.85
N GLU A 361 -6.92 -16.09 6.56
CA GLU A 361 -6.74 -16.16 8.01
C GLU A 361 -5.26 -16.19 8.42
N VAL A 362 -4.42 -16.91 7.69
CA VAL A 362 -2.97 -16.91 7.90
C VAL A 362 -2.38 -15.53 7.66
N TRP A 363 -2.86 -14.82 6.65
CA TRP A 363 -2.38 -13.46 6.36
C TRP A 363 -2.89 -12.45 7.41
N LEU A 364 -4.15 -12.50 7.80
CA LEU A 364 -4.71 -11.70 8.90
C LEU A 364 -4.02 -12.02 10.24
N GLY A 365 -3.68 -13.28 10.49
CA GLY A 365 -2.89 -13.68 11.65
C GLY A 365 -1.50 -13.04 11.65
N ARG A 366 -0.77 -13.11 10.53
CA ARG A 366 0.54 -12.45 10.40
C ARG A 366 0.45 -10.92 10.45
N LEU A 367 -0.62 -10.34 9.91
CA LEU A 367 -0.85 -8.91 10.05
C LEU A 367 -1.04 -8.54 11.52
N ARG A 368 -1.79 -9.33 12.30
CA ARG A 368 -1.95 -9.14 13.74
C ARG A 368 -0.60 -9.18 14.47
N GLU A 369 0.23 -10.18 14.21
CA GLU A 369 1.57 -10.28 14.80
C GLU A 369 2.45 -9.05 14.46
N LEU A 370 2.44 -8.60 13.20
CA LEU A 370 3.15 -7.38 12.78
C LEU A 370 2.61 -6.11 13.45
N LEU A 371 1.33 -6.11 13.82
CA LEU A 371 0.65 -4.99 14.48
C LEU A 371 0.96 -4.96 15.98
N GLU A 372 1.00 -6.12 16.63
CA GLU A 372 1.38 -6.28 18.03
C GLU A 372 2.84 -5.86 18.25
N ASP A 373 3.77 -6.31 17.42
CA ASP A 373 5.18 -5.88 17.44
C ASP A 373 5.34 -4.36 17.26
N THR A 374 4.47 -3.73 16.47
CA THR A 374 4.55 -2.28 16.22
C THR A 374 3.98 -1.47 17.36
N THR A 375 2.85 -1.89 17.94
CA THR A 375 2.27 -1.24 19.11
C THR A 375 3.25 -1.30 20.27
N HIS A 376 3.94 -2.42 20.43
CA HIS A 376 5.00 -2.59 21.44
C HIS A 376 6.23 -1.73 21.15
N SER A 377 6.68 -1.65 19.89
CA SER A 377 7.85 -0.83 19.51
C SER A 377 7.56 0.67 19.52
N LEU A 378 6.33 1.09 19.25
CA LEU A 378 5.92 2.49 19.37
C LEU A 378 5.76 2.88 20.86
N ALA A 379 5.16 2.05 21.69
CA ALA A 379 5.08 2.26 23.12
C ALA A 379 6.48 2.38 23.76
N GLN A 380 7.45 1.57 23.33
CA GLN A 380 8.84 1.65 23.78
C GLN A 380 9.60 2.89 23.27
N ARG A 381 9.28 3.38 22.05
CA ARG A 381 9.94 4.57 21.50
C ARG A 381 9.49 5.89 22.12
N PHE A 382 8.27 5.93 22.63
CA PHE A 382 7.71 7.18 23.14
C PHE A 382 7.70 7.28 24.66
N ASP A 383 8.21 6.27 25.39
CA ASP A 383 8.18 6.24 26.88
C ASP A 383 6.77 6.60 27.42
N ALA A 384 5.77 6.44 26.57
CA ALA A 384 4.41 6.87 26.84
C ALA A 384 3.73 5.78 27.66
N LYS A 385 3.60 6.00 28.94
CA LYS A 385 2.52 5.36 29.70
C LYS A 385 1.23 5.67 28.96
N PRO A 386 0.36 4.68 28.71
CA PRO A 386 -0.96 4.94 28.13
C PRO A 386 -1.67 5.97 29.01
N ALA A 387 -1.98 7.13 28.44
CA ALA A 387 -2.58 8.27 29.16
C ALA A 387 -3.98 7.98 29.70
N SER A 388 -4.51 6.78 29.54
CA SER A 388 -5.91 6.44 29.86
C SER A 388 -6.10 5.23 30.78
N GLY A 389 -5.09 4.60 31.33
CA GLY A 389 -5.29 3.42 32.21
C GLY A 389 -6.21 2.33 31.58
N GLU A 390 -6.11 2.10 30.29
CA GLU A 390 -6.97 1.17 29.55
C GLU A 390 -6.13 0.15 28.76
N ILE A 391 -6.56 -1.10 28.78
CA ILE A 391 -5.97 -2.20 27.98
C ILE A 391 -6.93 -2.66 26.89
N PHE A 392 -6.38 -3.27 25.86
CA PHE A 392 -7.13 -3.79 24.73
C PHE A 392 -6.88 -5.29 24.57
N VAL A 393 -7.98 -6.05 24.48
CA VAL A 393 -7.96 -7.51 24.39
C VAL A 393 -8.79 -7.96 23.20
N PHE A 394 -8.27 -8.92 22.42
CA PHE A 394 -9.01 -9.51 21.30
C PHE A 394 -9.74 -10.77 21.74
N THR A 395 -10.97 -10.95 21.28
CA THR A 395 -11.66 -12.21 21.37
C THR A 395 -11.05 -13.21 20.39
N PRO A 396 -11.25 -14.55 20.56
CA PRO A 396 -10.85 -15.54 19.56
C PRO A 396 -11.45 -15.32 18.17
N ASN A 397 -12.60 -14.64 18.09
CA ASN A 397 -13.27 -14.28 16.85
C ASN A 397 -12.72 -12.97 16.22
N GLY A 398 -11.74 -12.34 16.89
CA GLY A 398 -11.11 -11.12 16.40
C GLY A 398 -11.80 -9.82 16.79
N ASP A 399 -12.81 -9.84 17.66
CA ASP A 399 -13.43 -8.63 18.18
C ASP A 399 -12.53 -7.98 19.23
N LEU A 400 -12.26 -6.69 19.09
CA LEU A 400 -11.49 -5.92 20.07
C LEU A 400 -12.41 -5.44 21.19
N ARG A 401 -11.95 -5.63 22.44
CA ARG A 401 -12.59 -5.13 23.66
C ARG A 401 -11.64 -4.22 24.41
N LYS A 402 -12.20 -3.15 24.97
CA LYS A 402 -11.50 -2.13 25.74
C LYS A 402 -11.78 -2.37 27.22
N LEU A 403 -10.75 -2.52 28.03
CA LEU A 403 -10.86 -2.77 29.45
C LEU A 403 -9.96 -1.80 30.23
N PRO A 404 -10.25 -1.48 31.48
CA PRO A 404 -9.35 -0.69 32.32
C PRO A 404 -8.04 -1.47 32.58
N GLU A 405 -6.93 -0.74 32.75
CA GLU A 405 -5.65 -1.32 33.16
C GLU A 405 -5.82 -2.02 34.52
N GLY A 406 -5.38 -3.29 34.60
CA GLY A 406 -5.60 -4.14 35.76
C GLY A 406 -6.87 -4.99 35.69
N ALA A 407 -7.67 -4.87 34.63
CA ALA A 407 -8.81 -5.74 34.41
C ALA A 407 -8.38 -7.21 34.35
N SER A 408 -9.15 -8.05 35.01
CA SER A 408 -8.95 -9.50 35.07
C SER A 408 -9.58 -10.19 33.86
N LEU A 409 -9.26 -11.47 33.68
CA LEU A 409 -9.90 -12.34 32.69
C LEU A 409 -11.42 -12.45 32.92
N LEU A 410 -11.86 -12.32 34.16
CA LEU A 410 -13.26 -12.31 34.52
C LEU A 410 -13.97 -11.04 34.03
N ASP A 411 -13.33 -9.87 34.15
CA ASP A 411 -13.85 -8.61 33.62
C ASP A 411 -14.02 -8.69 32.10
N PHE A 412 -13.05 -9.29 31.42
CA PHE A 412 -13.13 -9.55 29.98
C PHE A 412 -14.29 -10.49 29.61
N ALA A 413 -14.51 -11.55 30.37
CA ALA A 413 -15.60 -12.49 30.13
C ALA A 413 -16.97 -11.81 30.32
N PHE A 414 -17.13 -10.94 31.34
CA PHE A 414 -18.33 -10.14 31.54
C PHE A 414 -18.55 -9.08 30.46
N ASP A 415 -17.48 -8.47 29.95
CA ASP A 415 -17.56 -7.50 28.84
C ASP A 415 -18.01 -8.16 27.53
N ILE A 416 -17.67 -9.41 27.30
CA ILE A 416 -18.18 -10.18 26.15
C ILE A 416 -19.68 -10.45 26.31
N HIS A 417 -20.07 -11.08 27.41
CA HIS A 417 -21.46 -11.39 27.72
C HIS A 417 -21.62 -11.81 29.19
N THR A 418 -22.69 -11.36 29.84
CA THR A 418 -22.97 -11.63 31.27
C THR A 418 -23.00 -13.12 31.57
N SER A 419 -23.58 -13.95 30.69
CA SER A 419 -23.62 -15.40 30.88
C SER A 419 -22.24 -16.04 30.79
N LEU A 420 -21.34 -15.51 29.97
CA LEU A 420 -19.96 -15.98 29.87
C LEU A 420 -19.16 -15.65 31.13
N GLY A 421 -19.34 -14.42 31.64
CA GLY A 421 -18.73 -13.98 32.89
C GLY A 421 -19.16 -14.82 34.10
N SER A 422 -20.47 -15.11 34.21
CA SER A 422 -21.02 -15.92 35.34
C SER A 422 -20.62 -17.39 35.30
N THR A 423 -20.19 -17.94 34.16
CA THR A 423 -19.75 -19.33 34.00
C THR A 423 -18.26 -19.49 33.79
N CYS A 424 -17.51 -18.37 33.81
CA CYS A 424 -16.07 -18.38 33.56
C CYS A 424 -15.31 -19.06 34.71
N VAL A 425 -14.65 -20.18 34.40
CA VAL A 425 -13.78 -20.90 35.34
C VAL A 425 -12.29 -20.65 35.07
N GLY A 426 -11.95 -19.97 33.97
CA GLY A 426 -10.58 -19.64 33.60
C GLY A 426 -10.45 -19.33 32.13
N GLY A 427 -9.27 -18.87 31.71
CA GLY A 427 -8.97 -18.57 30.33
C GLY A 427 -7.47 -18.66 30.05
N LYS A 428 -7.12 -18.72 28.78
CA LYS A 428 -5.73 -18.78 28.32
C LYS A 428 -5.45 -17.55 27.50
N VAL A 429 -4.51 -16.74 27.95
CA VAL A 429 -3.96 -15.62 27.20
C VAL A 429 -2.74 -16.13 26.44
N LYS A 430 -2.70 -15.85 25.13
CA LYS A 430 -1.54 -16.16 24.29
C LYS A 430 -0.67 -14.95 24.14
#